data_cb04d3b23e340a65747f9cf7c6bdbe1a
#
_entry.id   cb04d3b23e340a65747f9cf7c6bdbe1a
#
_cell.length_a   1.000
_cell.length_b   1.000
_cell.length_c   1.000
_cell.angle_alpha   90.00
_cell.angle_beta   90.00
_cell.angle_gamma   90.00
#
_symmetry.space_group_name_H-M   'P 1'
#
loop_
_entity.id
_entity.type
_entity.pdbx_description
1 polymer ?
#
loop_
_entity_poly.entity_id
_entity_poly.type
_entity_poly.pdbx_seq_one_letter_code
_entity_poly.pdbx_strand_id
1 'polypeptide(L)'
;YDAACKEQAEYLLQTVRRSTGFRWKEAGKKSRAGIVLEIDTLRVPSAEGYTLDISNKRIAICGHDKSGVFYGIQTLLQLLPPEIYSASLQSDAKWSVPCISVVDAPDHPWRGMMLDVARYFYDKDFVKKYIDMMAMYKMNKLQFHLIDDSGWRLEIKKYPRLTEVGAWAGKDEKRLGGFYTQEEIKEMIAYAAVRGVEIIPEIEFPAHMLSAVAAYPWLCCTGQQHEVPNQHFISRDLLCVGKESSYQFLADVLEETVALFPSKYINIGGDEAVYDRWQECPKCQAVLRREGLEKTSDLQGYLTNVVANMMKEKGKTIVGWEEIIQRGAVSQPVVAAIWHNVADTIQAAWLGHKAILSPATHVYLDFPEGRTPGEVKAATWMPPISLEKCYSMPTGEYAATGTVLGVQGCFWSDQFIHGTMLQEIAPLNENRSENYAEYLTFPRLLAVAELGWTRTDRRSWPDFRNRISTHFARLDHKGCTYRVPEPRIVAEEEIDGKVRFTLAPSVQGATIRYTTDGTYPHAHSAVYAAPV
;
A
#
# COMPACT_ATOMS: atom_id res chain seq x y z
N TYR A 1 12.04 25.27 -15.71
CA TYR A 1 12.33 24.37 -14.59
C TYR A 1 13.83 24.08 -14.47
N ASP A 2 14.25 23.68 -13.28
CA ASP A 2 15.59 23.14 -13.09
C ASP A 2 15.76 21.82 -13.86
N ALA A 3 16.95 21.57 -14.40
CA ALA A 3 17.22 20.34 -15.15
C ALA A 3 16.90 19.07 -14.33
N ALA A 4 17.09 19.14 -13.02
CA ALA A 4 16.75 18.06 -12.09
C ALA A 4 15.25 17.76 -12.00
N CYS A 5 14.38 18.73 -12.36
CA CYS A 5 12.91 18.61 -12.31
C CYS A 5 12.29 18.22 -13.66
N LYS A 6 13.08 17.77 -14.64
CA LYS A 6 12.60 17.49 -16.01
C LYS A 6 11.44 16.50 -16.01
N GLU A 7 11.57 15.38 -15.30
CA GLU A 7 10.56 14.32 -15.24
C GLU A 7 9.24 14.81 -14.61
N GLN A 8 9.34 15.62 -13.53
CA GLN A 8 8.20 16.25 -12.88
C GLN A 8 7.51 17.28 -13.78
N ALA A 9 8.29 18.03 -14.55
CA ALA A 9 7.77 18.98 -15.52
C ALA A 9 7.03 18.26 -16.66
N GLU A 10 7.59 17.17 -17.17
CA GLU A 10 6.94 16.33 -18.20
C GLU A 10 5.65 15.72 -17.68
N TYR A 11 5.64 15.19 -16.44
CA TYR A 11 4.42 14.68 -15.79
C TYR A 11 3.32 15.75 -15.72
N LEU A 12 3.67 16.95 -15.23
CA LEU A 12 2.72 18.08 -15.16
C LEU A 12 2.20 18.46 -16.55
N LEU A 13 3.09 18.61 -17.53
CA LEU A 13 2.73 18.96 -18.91
C LEU A 13 1.78 17.93 -19.54
N GLN A 14 2.06 16.64 -19.38
CA GLN A 14 1.22 15.57 -19.92
C GLN A 14 -0.16 15.58 -19.25
N THR A 15 -0.23 15.73 -17.94
CA THR A 15 -1.48 15.77 -17.18
C THR A 15 -2.34 16.95 -17.64
N VAL A 16 -1.77 18.14 -17.70
CA VAL A 16 -2.52 19.35 -18.11
C VAL A 16 -2.94 19.27 -19.57
N ARG A 17 -2.06 18.91 -20.49
CA ARG A 17 -2.39 18.82 -21.92
C ARG A 17 -3.53 17.87 -22.21
N ARG A 18 -3.54 16.72 -21.54
CA ARG A 18 -4.54 15.66 -21.73
C ARG A 18 -5.96 16.15 -21.43
N SER A 19 -6.14 16.81 -20.30
CA SER A 19 -7.48 17.23 -19.82
C SER A 19 -7.90 18.58 -20.36
N THR A 20 -6.96 19.54 -20.49
CA THR A 20 -7.28 20.92 -20.86
C THR A 20 -7.14 21.24 -22.35
N GLY A 21 -6.35 20.44 -23.09
CA GLY A 21 -5.94 20.73 -24.46
C GLY A 21 -4.96 21.90 -24.59
N PHE A 22 -4.50 22.49 -23.48
CA PHE A 22 -3.57 23.61 -23.52
C PHE A 22 -2.21 23.18 -24.10
N ARG A 23 -1.74 23.92 -25.09
CA ARG A 23 -0.45 23.66 -25.74
C ARG A 23 0.70 24.35 -25.00
N TRP A 24 0.85 24.04 -23.71
CA TRP A 24 1.97 24.56 -22.94
C TRP A 24 3.31 24.10 -23.53
N LYS A 25 4.28 25.00 -23.48
CA LYS A 25 5.63 24.77 -23.98
C LYS A 25 6.66 25.16 -22.90
N GLU A 26 7.83 24.60 -23.00
CA GLU A 26 8.97 25.10 -22.24
C GLU A 26 9.21 26.59 -22.58
N ALA A 27 9.34 27.40 -21.54
CA ALA A 27 9.66 28.81 -21.68
C ALA A 27 11.17 29.02 -21.45
N GLY A 28 11.74 29.92 -22.23
CA GLY A 28 13.13 30.35 -22.00
C GLY A 28 13.28 31.05 -20.64
N LYS A 29 14.53 31.10 -20.12
CA LYS A 29 14.90 31.68 -18.80
C LYS A 29 14.38 33.12 -18.55
N LYS A 30 13.97 33.86 -19.57
CA LYS A 30 13.48 35.25 -19.48
C LYS A 30 11.96 35.37 -19.36
N SER A 31 11.20 34.26 -19.30
CA SER A 31 9.74 34.34 -19.20
C SER A 31 9.33 34.89 -17.83
N ARG A 32 8.49 35.94 -17.83
CA ARG A 32 7.92 36.56 -16.61
C ARG A 32 6.61 35.92 -16.18
N ALA A 33 6.04 35.04 -17.01
CA ALA A 33 4.79 34.34 -16.74
C ALA A 33 4.96 32.83 -16.97
N GLY A 34 4.20 32.02 -16.25
CA GLY A 34 4.20 30.56 -16.41
C GLY A 34 4.40 29.82 -15.10
N ILE A 35 4.68 28.54 -15.23
CA ILE A 35 4.96 27.65 -14.07
C ILE A 35 6.47 27.43 -13.97
N VAL A 36 6.99 27.58 -12.76
CA VAL A 36 8.41 27.37 -12.45
C VAL A 36 8.53 26.23 -11.45
N LEU A 37 9.42 25.28 -11.74
CA LEU A 37 9.77 24.18 -10.84
C LEU A 37 11.25 24.29 -10.51
N GLU A 38 11.58 24.31 -9.23
CA GLU A 38 12.95 24.47 -8.74
C GLU A 38 13.21 23.63 -7.48
N ILE A 39 14.46 23.28 -7.23
CA ILE A 39 14.89 22.61 -6.02
C ILE A 39 15.82 23.57 -5.26
N ASP A 40 15.49 23.85 -3.99
CA ASP A 40 16.30 24.68 -3.12
C ASP A 40 16.16 24.21 -1.66
N THR A 41 17.17 23.52 -1.17
CA THR A 41 17.21 22.96 0.18
C THR A 41 17.34 24.03 1.27
N LEU A 42 17.82 25.23 0.94
CA LEU A 42 17.88 26.33 1.90
C LEU A 42 16.52 27.01 2.09
N ARG A 43 15.79 27.16 1.00
CA ARG A 43 14.41 27.70 1.03
C ARG A 43 13.41 26.70 1.61
N VAL A 44 13.60 25.42 1.35
CA VAL A 44 12.76 24.32 1.83
C VAL A 44 13.64 23.32 2.60
N PRO A 45 13.83 23.51 3.92
CA PRO A 45 14.76 22.68 4.69
C PRO A 45 14.24 21.27 5.00
N SER A 46 12.91 21.06 4.99
CA SER A 46 12.31 19.77 5.30
C SER A 46 12.38 18.83 4.09
N ALA A 47 12.93 17.62 4.28
CA ALA A 47 12.94 16.59 3.24
C ALA A 47 11.51 16.34 2.72
N GLU A 48 11.38 16.13 1.40
CA GLU A 48 10.09 15.98 0.71
C GLU A 48 9.14 17.19 0.85
N GLY A 49 9.56 18.27 1.54
CA GLY A 49 8.79 19.51 1.68
C GLY A 49 8.76 20.34 0.41
N TYR A 50 7.82 21.27 0.34
CA TYR A 50 7.70 22.21 -0.79
C TYR A 50 7.08 23.54 -0.38
N THR A 51 7.27 24.55 -1.24
CA THR A 51 6.46 25.77 -1.29
C THR A 51 5.74 25.84 -2.64
N LEU A 52 4.50 26.35 -2.62
CA LEU A 52 3.70 26.62 -3.80
C LEU A 52 3.16 28.04 -3.72
N ASP A 53 3.65 28.92 -4.58
CA ASP A 53 3.25 30.32 -4.63
C ASP A 53 2.50 30.59 -5.94
N ILE A 54 1.22 30.97 -5.85
CA ILE A 54 0.35 31.25 -6.99
C ILE A 54 -0.01 32.73 -7.00
N SER A 55 0.32 33.43 -8.08
CA SER A 55 -0.04 34.81 -8.35
C SER A 55 -0.75 34.93 -9.71
N ASN A 56 -1.29 36.10 -10.03
CA ASN A 56 -1.94 36.37 -11.32
C ASN A 56 -1.06 36.13 -12.56
N LYS A 57 0.26 36.04 -12.40
CA LYS A 57 1.21 35.92 -13.51
C LYS A 57 2.06 34.66 -13.46
N ARG A 58 2.25 34.09 -12.29
CA ARG A 58 3.24 33.02 -12.07
C ARG A 58 2.76 32.03 -11.04
N ILE A 59 3.03 30.76 -11.30
CA ILE A 59 2.99 29.67 -10.35
C ILE A 59 4.43 29.22 -10.10
N ALA A 60 4.88 29.22 -8.85
CA ALA A 60 6.22 28.76 -8.50
C ALA A 60 6.09 27.59 -7.50
N ILE A 61 6.73 26.47 -7.82
CA ILE A 61 6.87 25.31 -6.95
C ILE A 61 8.36 25.13 -6.65
N CYS A 62 8.73 25.21 -5.39
CA CYS A 62 10.08 24.94 -4.93
C CYS A 62 10.04 23.76 -3.97
N GLY A 63 10.78 22.71 -4.25
CA GLY A 63 10.91 21.54 -3.39
C GLY A 63 12.26 21.46 -2.71
N HIS A 64 12.31 20.72 -1.58
CA HIS A 64 13.59 20.28 -1.00
C HIS A 64 14.35 19.37 -1.98
N ASP A 65 13.61 18.51 -2.64
CA ASP A 65 14.05 17.49 -3.58
C ASP A 65 13.00 17.28 -4.69
N LYS A 66 13.25 16.30 -5.57
CA LYS A 66 12.31 15.95 -6.65
C LYS A 66 10.93 15.53 -6.12
N SER A 67 10.88 14.83 -4.98
CA SER A 67 9.63 14.41 -4.37
C SER A 67 8.84 15.60 -3.85
N GLY A 68 9.51 16.58 -3.20
CA GLY A 68 8.87 17.82 -2.78
C GLY A 68 8.27 18.61 -3.95
N VAL A 69 9.00 18.71 -5.08
CA VAL A 69 8.46 19.32 -6.30
C VAL A 69 7.23 18.56 -6.80
N PHE A 70 7.29 17.23 -6.82
CA PHE A 70 6.15 16.40 -7.23
C PHE A 70 4.93 16.61 -6.32
N TYR A 71 5.12 16.69 -5.00
CA TYR A 71 4.02 16.94 -4.06
C TYR A 71 3.43 18.35 -4.18
N GLY A 72 4.27 19.34 -4.49
CA GLY A 72 3.79 20.67 -4.87
C GLY A 72 2.93 20.65 -6.14
N ILE A 73 3.31 19.83 -7.13
CA ILE A 73 2.49 19.60 -8.33
C ILE A 73 1.15 18.93 -7.96
N GLN A 74 1.15 17.91 -7.09
CA GLN A 74 -0.10 17.27 -6.66
C GLN A 74 -1.04 18.27 -5.96
N THR A 75 -0.49 19.17 -5.15
CA THR A 75 -1.27 20.24 -4.52
C THR A 75 -1.83 21.20 -5.56
N LEU A 76 -1.04 21.62 -6.56
CA LEU A 76 -1.53 22.43 -7.67
C LEU A 76 -2.68 21.75 -8.44
N LEU A 77 -2.53 20.45 -8.74
CA LEU A 77 -3.57 19.68 -9.43
C LEU A 77 -4.84 19.54 -8.58
N GLN A 78 -4.71 19.44 -7.26
CA GLN A 78 -5.87 19.39 -6.34
C GLN A 78 -6.56 20.76 -6.16
N LEU A 79 -5.90 21.87 -6.46
CA LEU A 79 -6.52 23.20 -6.52
C LEU A 79 -7.30 23.45 -7.81
N LEU A 80 -7.05 22.65 -8.85
CA LEU A 80 -7.80 22.68 -10.10
C LEU A 80 -9.11 21.88 -9.98
N PRO A 81 -10.08 22.13 -10.88
CA PRO A 81 -11.29 21.32 -10.98
C PRO A 81 -10.97 19.82 -11.13
N PRO A 82 -11.81 18.91 -10.58
CA PRO A 82 -11.57 17.45 -10.62
C PRO A 82 -11.32 16.88 -12.01
N GLU A 83 -11.87 17.51 -13.03
CA GLU A 83 -11.73 17.17 -14.45
C GLU A 83 -10.26 17.14 -14.92
N ILE A 84 -9.33 17.75 -14.17
CA ILE A 84 -7.89 17.70 -14.47
C ILE A 84 -7.35 16.26 -14.47
N TYR A 85 -8.00 15.37 -13.75
CA TYR A 85 -7.63 13.95 -13.67
C TYR A 85 -8.23 13.08 -14.79
N SER A 86 -9.09 13.66 -15.63
CA SER A 86 -9.71 12.95 -16.76
C SER A 86 -8.68 12.44 -17.76
N ALA A 87 -8.96 11.27 -18.32
CA ALA A 87 -8.19 10.70 -19.42
C ALA A 87 -8.46 11.35 -20.77
N SER A 88 -9.51 12.18 -20.88
CA SER A 88 -9.96 12.85 -22.10
C SER A 88 -10.07 14.36 -21.92
N LEU A 89 -10.11 15.08 -23.04
CA LEU A 89 -10.29 16.54 -23.08
C LEU A 89 -11.63 16.95 -22.43
N GLN A 90 -11.57 17.95 -21.57
CA GLN A 90 -12.70 18.53 -20.84
C GLN A 90 -12.92 19.99 -21.28
N SER A 91 -13.66 20.20 -22.38
CA SER A 91 -13.85 21.50 -22.99
C SER A 91 -14.65 22.49 -22.14
N ASP A 92 -15.54 21.98 -21.29
CA ASP A 92 -16.49 22.79 -20.50
C ASP A 92 -15.95 23.17 -19.12
N ALA A 93 -14.81 22.60 -18.70
CA ALA A 93 -14.19 22.89 -17.43
C ALA A 93 -13.54 24.28 -17.40
N LYS A 94 -13.78 25.02 -16.31
CA LYS A 94 -13.16 26.33 -16.09
C LYS A 94 -11.83 26.18 -15.35
N TRP A 95 -10.74 26.25 -16.09
CA TRP A 95 -9.40 26.07 -15.57
C TRP A 95 -8.91 27.33 -14.84
N SER A 96 -9.07 27.34 -13.53
CA SER A 96 -8.59 28.44 -12.68
C SER A 96 -8.10 27.89 -11.33
N VAL A 97 -7.14 28.58 -10.72
CA VAL A 97 -6.64 28.32 -9.37
C VAL A 97 -6.63 29.62 -8.57
N PRO A 98 -6.86 29.57 -7.25
CA PRO A 98 -6.77 30.77 -6.41
C PRO A 98 -5.32 31.26 -6.31
N CYS A 99 -5.13 32.56 -6.12
CA CYS A 99 -3.85 33.11 -5.68
C CYS A 99 -3.64 32.72 -4.22
N ILE A 100 -2.58 31.95 -3.92
CA ILE A 100 -2.32 31.40 -2.61
C ILE A 100 -0.83 31.12 -2.43
N SER A 101 -0.34 31.14 -1.20
CA SER A 101 0.97 30.64 -0.81
C SER A 101 0.80 29.45 0.15
N VAL A 102 1.47 28.34 -0.16
CA VAL A 102 1.46 27.11 0.63
C VAL A 102 2.90 26.76 0.99
N VAL A 103 3.11 26.40 2.25
CA VAL A 103 4.34 25.77 2.74
C VAL A 103 3.93 24.49 3.44
N ASP A 104 4.45 23.36 2.98
CA ASP A 104 4.00 22.04 3.45
C ASP A 104 5.12 21.00 3.40
N ALA A 105 5.06 20.05 4.31
CA ALA A 105 6.01 18.92 4.39
C ALA A 105 5.36 17.75 5.13
N PRO A 106 5.76 16.49 4.85
CA PRO A 106 5.23 15.34 5.55
C PRO A 106 5.70 15.28 7.01
N ASP A 107 4.83 14.76 7.89
CA ASP A 107 5.17 14.46 9.29
C ASP A 107 6.05 13.21 9.40
N HIS A 108 5.76 12.20 8.58
CA HIS A 108 6.47 10.93 8.58
C HIS A 108 7.17 10.64 7.25
N PRO A 109 8.42 10.12 7.27
CA PRO A 109 9.14 9.74 6.06
C PRO A 109 8.62 8.45 5.40
N TRP A 110 7.79 7.65 6.09
CA TRP A 110 7.15 6.46 5.57
C TRP A 110 5.63 6.65 5.51
N ARG A 111 5.09 6.71 4.32
CA ARG A 111 3.66 6.80 4.02
C ARG A 111 3.34 5.67 3.05
N GLY A 112 3.12 4.50 3.63
CA GLY A 112 3.19 3.23 2.92
C GLY A 112 1.83 2.64 2.56
N MET A 113 1.88 1.80 1.55
CA MET A 113 0.85 0.83 1.22
C MET A 113 1.50 -0.50 0.87
N MET A 114 1.00 -1.60 1.40
CA MET A 114 1.35 -2.94 0.97
C MET A 114 0.27 -3.46 0.02
N LEU A 115 0.70 -4.00 -1.12
CA LEU A 115 -0.16 -4.65 -2.11
C LEU A 115 0.26 -6.11 -2.25
N ASP A 116 -0.65 -7.02 -1.88
CA ASP A 116 -0.47 -8.44 -2.06
C ASP A 116 -0.82 -8.84 -3.50
N VAL A 117 0.21 -9.22 -4.26
CA VAL A 117 0.10 -9.78 -5.61
C VAL A 117 0.42 -11.27 -5.64
N ALA A 118 0.81 -11.83 -4.48
CA ALA A 118 1.19 -13.23 -4.35
C ALA A 118 -0.03 -14.16 -4.29
N ARG A 119 -1.04 -13.82 -3.45
CA ARG A 119 -2.27 -14.60 -3.37
C ARG A 119 -3.13 -14.44 -4.61
N TYR A 120 -3.22 -13.22 -5.14
CA TYR A 120 -3.87 -12.93 -6.42
C TYR A 120 -2.96 -12.09 -7.29
N PHE A 121 -2.70 -12.54 -8.52
CA PHE A 121 -1.82 -11.83 -9.44
C PHE A 121 -2.56 -10.66 -10.10
N TYR A 122 -2.05 -9.45 -9.92
CA TYR A 122 -2.42 -8.25 -10.65
C TYR A 122 -1.37 -7.94 -11.71
N ASP A 123 -1.79 -7.54 -12.89
CA ASP A 123 -0.84 -7.15 -13.93
C ASP A 123 -0.14 -5.82 -13.62
N LYS A 124 0.90 -5.51 -14.39
CA LYS A 124 1.69 -4.28 -14.20
C LYS A 124 0.90 -3.00 -14.42
N ASP A 125 -0.16 -3.03 -15.22
CA ASP A 125 -0.94 -1.83 -15.54
C ASP A 125 -1.86 -1.48 -14.36
N PHE A 126 -2.43 -2.47 -13.69
CA PHE A 126 -3.11 -2.24 -12.41
C PHE A 126 -2.15 -1.73 -11.32
N VAL A 127 -0.95 -2.33 -11.19
CA VAL A 127 0.07 -1.84 -10.23
C VAL A 127 0.43 -0.39 -10.51
N LYS A 128 0.61 0.02 -11.77
CA LYS A 128 0.86 1.42 -12.15
C LYS A 128 -0.31 2.33 -11.81
N LYS A 129 -1.56 1.89 -12.06
CA LYS A 129 -2.76 2.62 -11.63
C LYS A 129 -2.77 2.82 -10.13
N TYR A 130 -2.41 1.78 -9.37
CA TYR A 130 -2.32 1.84 -7.91
C TYR A 130 -1.25 2.84 -7.44
N ILE A 131 -0.08 2.84 -8.07
CA ILE A 131 0.99 3.83 -7.85
C ILE A 131 0.50 5.25 -8.16
N ASP A 132 -0.26 5.47 -9.24
CA ASP A 132 -0.86 6.77 -9.55
C ASP A 132 -1.77 7.26 -8.43
N MET A 133 -2.60 6.36 -7.86
CA MET A 133 -3.50 6.68 -6.76
C MET A 133 -2.73 7.02 -5.48
N MET A 134 -1.69 6.25 -5.14
CA MET A 134 -0.79 6.54 -4.02
C MET A 134 -0.13 7.92 -4.18
N ALA A 135 0.42 8.18 -5.35
CA ALA A 135 1.13 9.42 -5.68
C ALA A 135 0.22 10.66 -5.60
N MET A 136 -1.04 10.55 -6.04
CA MET A 136 -2.05 11.60 -5.95
C MET A 136 -2.27 12.07 -4.51
N TYR A 137 -2.11 11.16 -3.53
CA TYR A 137 -2.23 11.42 -2.10
C TYR A 137 -0.89 11.49 -1.37
N LYS A 138 0.22 11.70 -2.10
CA LYS A 138 1.58 11.92 -1.56
C LYS A 138 2.10 10.76 -0.72
N MET A 139 1.62 9.54 -0.95
CA MET A 139 2.21 8.33 -0.41
C MET A 139 3.49 7.98 -1.16
N ASN A 140 4.48 7.40 -0.46
CA ASN A 140 5.83 7.27 -1.01
C ASN A 140 6.46 5.88 -0.90
N LYS A 141 5.79 4.90 -0.31
CA LYS A 141 6.32 3.54 -0.14
C LYS A 141 5.28 2.52 -0.59
N LEU A 142 5.62 1.71 -1.60
CA LEU A 142 4.85 0.53 -1.99
C LEU A 142 5.61 -0.72 -1.55
N GLN A 143 5.18 -1.35 -0.47
CA GLN A 143 5.60 -2.71 -0.14
C GLN A 143 4.93 -3.66 -1.12
N PHE A 144 5.74 -4.33 -1.91
CA PHE A 144 5.29 -5.19 -2.98
C PHE A 144 5.42 -6.65 -2.54
N HIS A 145 4.31 -7.22 -2.06
CA HIS A 145 4.26 -8.57 -1.51
C HIS A 145 4.25 -9.59 -2.66
N LEU A 146 5.46 -9.96 -3.09
CA LEU A 146 5.71 -10.73 -4.32
C LEU A 146 5.63 -12.23 -4.14
N ILE A 147 5.73 -12.71 -2.90
CA ILE A 147 5.92 -14.13 -2.59
C ILE A 147 5.06 -14.53 -1.42
N ASP A 148 4.34 -15.64 -1.60
CA ASP A 148 3.58 -16.30 -0.54
C ASP A 148 3.36 -17.77 -0.88
N ASP A 149 2.66 -18.53 -0.02
CA ASP A 149 2.34 -19.94 -0.23
C ASP A 149 1.66 -20.19 -1.58
N SER A 150 0.80 -19.25 -2.02
CA SER A 150 -0.02 -19.37 -3.24
C SER A 150 0.63 -18.80 -4.49
N GLY A 151 1.82 -18.21 -4.40
CA GLY A 151 2.46 -17.68 -5.59
C GLY A 151 3.82 -17.04 -5.39
N TRP A 152 4.66 -17.25 -6.37
CA TRP A 152 5.95 -16.57 -6.55
C TRP A 152 5.87 -15.64 -7.76
N ARG A 153 6.01 -14.33 -7.60
CA ARG A 153 5.70 -13.36 -8.66
C ARG A 153 6.92 -12.66 -9.28
N LEU A 154 8.12 -12.95 -8.81
CA LEU A 154 9.35 -12.31 -9.29
C LEU A 154 10.19 -13.29 -10.14
N GLU A 155 10.54 -12.91 -11.36
CA GLU A 155 11.52 -13.65 -12.15
C GLU A 155 12.90 -13.65 -11.49
N ILE A 156 13.41 -14.84 -11.15
CA ILE A 156 14.78 -15.08 -10.70
C ILE A 156 15.46 -15.98 -11.72
N LYS A 157 16.40 -15.43 -12.47
CA LYS A 157 17.03 -16.13 -13.62
C LYS A 157 17.78 -17.37 -13.19
N LYS A 158 18.40 -17.34 -12.01
CA LYS A 158 19.12 -18.50 -11.46
C LYS A 158 18.17 -19.63 -11.04
N TYR A 159 16.92 -19.34 -10.73
CA TYR A 159 15.91 -20.29 -10.28
C TYR A 159 14.63 -20.23 -11.13
N PRO A 160 14.66 -20.60 -12.42
CA PRO A 160 13.54 -20.40 -13.35
C PRO A 160 12.25 -21.13 -12.94
N ARG A 161 12.35 -22.26 -12.24
CA ARG A 161 11.17 -22.99 -11.77
C ARG A 161 10.32 -22.19 -10.76
N LEU A 162 10.86 -21.14 -10.14
CA LEU A 162 10.06 -20.24 -9.28
C LEU A 162 8.90 -19.62 -10.07
N THR A 163 9.13 -19.25 -11.33
CA THR A 163 8.08 -18.68 -12.20
C THR A 163 7.44 -19.71 -13.12
N GLU A 164 8.12 -20.79 -13.47
CA GLU A 164 7.55 -21.88 -14.28
C GLU A 164 6.53 -22.72 -13.48
N VAL A 165 6.77 -22.92 -12.18
CA VAL A 165 5.96 -23.73 -11.27
C VAL A 165 5.34 -22.86 -10.17
N GLY A 166 6.17 -22.15 -9.40
CA GLY A 166 5.76 -21.41 -8.22
C GLY A 166 4.77 -20.26 -8.48
N ALA A 167 4.73 -19.74 -9.71
CA ALA A 167 3.81 -18.66 -10.08
C ALA A 167 2.38 -19.12 -10.39
N TRP A 168 2.10 -20.43 -10.39
CA TRP A 168 0.88 -20.97 -10.97
C TRP A 168 0.18 -21.97 -10.05
N ALA A 169 -1.02 -21.66 -9.65
CA ALA A 169 -1.93 -22.58 -8.96
C ALA A 169 -2.83 -23.32 -9.97
N GLY A 170 -3.18 -24.58 -9.68
CA GLY A 170 -4.01 -25.41 -10.56
C GLY A 170 -3.24 -26.08 -11.70
N LYS A 171 -3.96 -26.82 -12.55
CA LYS A 171 -3.39 -27.66 -13.61
C LYS A 171 -3.92 -27.25 -14.99
N ASP A 172 -3.10 -27.46 -16.00
CA ASP A 172 -3.42 -27.30 -17.42
C ASP A 172 -3.97 -25.90 -17.78
N GLU A 173 -4.99 -25.83 -18.62
CA GLU A 173 -5.60 -24.60 -19.12
C GLU A 173 -6.33 -23.79 -18.01
N LYS A 174 -6.50 -24.36 -16.82
CA LYS A 174 -7.11 -23.71 -15.64
C LYS A 174 -6.08 -23.15 -14.67
N ARG A 175 -4.82 -23.05 -15.07
CA ARG A 175 -3.79 -22.43 -14.23
C ARG A 175 -4.14 -20.97 -13.95
N LEU A 176 -4.13 -20.61 -12.66
CA LEU A 176 -4.32 -19.24 -12.18
C LEU A 176 -2.98 -18.71 -11.67
N GLY A 177 -2.67 -17.48 -12.00
CA GLY A 177 -1.43 -16.84 -11.53
C GLY A 177 -0.80 -15.97 -12.61
N GLY A 178 0.49 -15.73 -12.45
CA GLY A 178 1.32 -14.89 -13.29
C GLY A 178 2.59 -14.50 -12.54
N PHE A 179 3.48 -13.80 -13.20
CA PHE A 179 4.69 -13.25 -12.62
C PHE A 179 5.13 -12.01 -13.39
N TYR A 180 6.01 -11.24 -12.79
CA TYR A 180 6.65 -10.11 -13.43
C TYR A 180 8.05 -10.50 -13.88
N THR A 181 8.36 -10.21 -15.14
CA THR A 181 9.72 -10.26 -15.65
C THR A 181 10.57 -9.17 -15.01
N GLN A 182 11.88 -9.33 -14.97
CA GLN A 182 12.77 -8.29 -14.45
C GLN A 182 12.64 -6.98 -15.23
N GLU A 183 12.32 -7.03 -16.52
CA GLU A 183 12.10 -5.83 -17.33
C GLU A 183 10.79 -5.12 -16.95
N GLU A 184 9.72 -5.86 -16.67
CA GLU A 184 8.46 -5.25 -16.17
C GLU A 184 8.65 -4.63 -14.77
N ILE A 185 9.45 -5.24 -13.90
CA ILE A 185 9.81 -4.65 -12.61
C ILE A 185 10.58 -3.34 -12.81
N LYS A 186 11.58 -3.30 -13.71
CA LYS A 186 12.32 -2.06 -14.01
C LYS A 186 11.39 -0.97 -14.55
N GLU A 187 10.45 -1.34 -15.42
CA GLU A 187 9.45 -0.42 -15.95
C GLU A 187 8.58 0.17 -14.81
N MET A 188 8.09 -0.66 -13.90
CA MET A 188 7.30 -0.21 -12.75
C MET A 188 8.11 0.66 -11.79
N ILE A 189 9.37 0.31 -11.51
CA ILE A 189 10.27 1.11 -10.67
C ILE A 189 10.52 2.50 -11.29
N ALA A 190 10.81 2.57 -12.57
CA ALA A 190 10.99 3.85 -13.27
C ALA A 190 9.72 4.70 -13.25
N TYR A 191 8.56 4.08 -13.45
CA TYR A 191 7.26 4.71 -13.38
C TYR A 191 6.96 5.29 -11.99
N ALA A 192 7.24 4.53 -10.94
CA ALA A 192 7.04 4.92 -9.54
C ALA A 192 7.99 6.05 -9.13
N ALA A 193 9.25 6.00 -9.55
CA ALA A 193 10.28 6.99 -9.20
C ALA A 193 9.90 8.42 -9.63
N VAL A 194 9.32 8.61 -10.82
CA VAL A 194 8.82 9.91 -11.30
C VAL A 194 7.73 10.47 -10.38
N ARG A 195 7.00 9.59 -9.70
CA ARG A 195 5.86 9.88 -8.81
C ARG A 195 6.23 9.99 -7.34
N GLY A 196 7.54 9.90 -7.03
CA GLY A 196 8.02 9.93 -5.65
C GLY A 196 7.64 8.69 -4.85
N VAL A 197 7.31 7.57 -5.51
CA VAL A 197 7.00 6.29 -4.87
C VAL A 197 8.19 5.34 -5.01
N GLU A 198 8.64 4.82 -3.89
CA GLU A 198 9.68 3.78 -3.82
C GLU A 198 9.01 2.40 -3.70
N ILE A 199 9.34 1.48 -4.60
CA ILE A 199 8.88 0.10 -4.52
C ILE A 199 9.86 -0.70 -3.66
N ILE A 200 9.35 -1.33 -2.59
CA ILE A 200 10.10 -2.16 -1.65
C ILE A 200 9.68 -3.60 -1.91
N PRO A 201 10.57 -4.46 -2.44
CA PRO A 201 10.22 -5.85 -2.67
C PRO A 201 10.11 -6.60 -1.33
N GLU A 202 9.14 -7.49 -1.24
CA GLU A 202 9.02 -8.45 -0.15
C GLU A 202 9.30 -9.86 -0.66
N ILE A 203 10.34 -10.48 -0.10
CA ILE A 203 10.77 -11.84 -0.36
C ILE A 203 10.57 -12.63 0.92
N GLU A 204 9.45 -13.29 1.02
CA GLU A 204 8.97 -13.92 2.24
C GLU A 204 9.78 -15.16 2.63
N PHE A 205 10.20 -15.23 3.90
CA PHE A 205 10.76 -16.40 4.56
C PHE A 205 10.80 -16.18 6.10
N PRO A 206 10.86 -17.26 6.94
CA PRO A 206 10.94 -18.67 6.58
C PRO A 206 9.61 -19.32 6.23
N ALA A 207 8.49 -18.68 6.56
CA ALA A 207 7.13 -19.09 6.23
C ALA A 207 6.68 -18.54 4.87
N HIS A 208 5.43 -18.78 4.52
CA HIS A 208 4.76 -18.21 3.34
C HIS A 208 5.54 -18.41 2.02
N MET A 209 6.24 -19.53 1.89
CA MET A 209 7.05 -19.81 0.70
C MET A 209 6.79 -21.18 0.08
N LEU A 210 5.59 -21.75 0.28
CA LEU A 210 5.23 -23.04 -0.28
C LEU A 210 5.29 -23.03 -1.81
N SER A 211 5.04 -21.90 -2.46
CA SER A 211 5.24 -21.71 -3.89
C SER A 211 6.69 -21.98 -4.33
N ALA A 212 7.68 -21.54 -3.54
CA ALA A 212 9.09 -21.85 -3.78
C ALA A 212 9.40 -23.32 -3.46
N VAL A 213 8.80 -23.87 -2.41
CA VAL A 213 8.96 -25.29 -2.06
C VAL A 213 8.35 -26.19 -3.13
N ALA A 214 7.23 -25.82 -3.73
CA ALA A 214 6.64 -26.55 -4.87
C ALA A 214 7.58 -26.56 -6.09
N ALA A 215 8.28 -25.46 -6.33
CA ALA A 215 9.29 -25.36 -7.39
C ALA A 215 10.57 -26.16 -7.04
N TYR A 216 11.01 -26.11 -5.78
CA TYR A 216 12.25 -26.68 -5.27
C TYR A 216 12.03 -27.37 -3.91
N PRO A 217 11.55 -28.63 -3.89
CA PRO A 217 11.20 -29.34 -2.64
C PRO A 217 12.34 -29.48 -1.64
N TRP A 218 13.57 -29.40 -2.10
CA TRP A 218 14.75 -29.47 -1.23
C TRP A 218 14.89 -28.26 -0.28
N LEU A 219 14.12 -27.17 -0.47
CA LEU A 219 14.10 -25.99 0.40
C LEU A 219 13.50 -26.31 1.78
N CYS A 220 12.46 -27.15 1.86
CA CYS A 220 11.84 -27.49 3.15
C CYS A 220 12.54 -28.66 3.85
N CYS A 221 12.21 -28.88 5.13
CA CYS A 221 12.82 -29.94 5.94
C CYS A 221 12.55 -31.34 5.43
N THR A 222 11.33 -31.59 4.95
CA THR A 222 10.86 -32.91 4.51
C THR A 222 11.36 -33.28 3.11
N GLY A 223 11.59 -32.30 2.23
CA GLY A 223 11.88 -32.50 0.83
C GLY A 223 10.72 -33.07 0.01
N GLN A 224 9.50 -33.06 0.57
CA GLN A 224 8.31 -33.53 -0.12
C GLN A 224 7.92 -32.61 -1.25
N GLN A 225 7.41 -33.22 -2.35
CA GLN A 225 6.84 -32.46 -3.46
C GLN A 225 5.48 -31.90 -3.07
N HIS A 226 5.29 -30.62 -3.32
CA HIS A 226 4.03 -29.90 -3.14
C HIS A 226 3.50 -29.36 -4.47
N GLU A 227 2.21 -29.07 -4.51
CA GLU A 227 1.58 -28.24 -5.54
C GLU A 227 1.39 -26.84 -4.96
N VAL A 228 1.40 -25.81 -5.82
CA VAL A 228 1.05 -24.45 -5.40
C VAL A 228 -0.43 -24.42 -5.05
N PRO A 229 -0.81 -24.05 -3.82
CA PRO A 229 -2.18 -24.11 -3.38
C PRO A 229 -3.05 -23.06 -4.08
N ASN A 230 -4.31 -23.43 -4.31
CA ASN A 230 -5.36 -22.52 -4.75
C ASN A 230 -6.32 -22.15 -3.62
N GLN A 231 -5.90 -22.30 -2.38
CA GLN A 231 -6.67 -21.96 -1.19
C GLN A 231 -5.76 -21.35 -0.13
N HIS A 232 -6.31 -20.42 0.64
CA HIS A 232 -5.57 -19.83 1.75
C HIS A 232 -5.36 -20.87 2.85
N PHE A 233 -4.11 -21.02 3.26
CA PHE A 233 -3.72 -21.69 4.49
C PHE A 233 -2.27 -21.31 4.82
N ILE A 234 -1.89 -21.47 6.08
CA ILE A 234 -0.52 -21.28 6.54
C ILE A 234 0.21 -22.60 6.44
N SER A 235 1.23 -22.67 5.59
CA SER A 235 2.04 -23.86 5.41
C SER A 235 2.91 -24.15 6.63
N ARG A 236 3.06 -25.45 6.95
CA ARG A 236 4.05 -25.92 7.95
C ARG A 236 5.44 -26.19 7.35
N ASP A 237 5.54 -26.20 6.02
CA ASP A 237 6.79 -26.50 5.33
C ASP A 237 7.62 -25.23 5.12
N LEU A 238 8.28 -24.82 6.20
CA LEU A 238 9.17 -23.68 6.24
C LEU A 238 10.48 -23.94 5.49
N LEU A 239 11.19 -22.87 5.12
CA LEU A 239 12.58 -22.95 4.70
C LEU A 239 13.42 -23.69 5.76
N CYS A 240 14.16 -24.70 5.35
CA CYS A 240 14.96 -25.50 6.28
C CYS A 240 16.26 -24.78 6.66
N VAL A 241 16.34 -24.26 7.88
CA VAL A 241 17.56 -23.58 8.40
C VAL A 241 18.74 -24.51 8.66
N GLY A 242 18.52 -25.81 8.60
CA GLY A 242 19.56 -26.82 8.77
C GLY A 242 20.31 -27.21 7.48
N LYS A 243 19.97 -26.60 6.32
CA LYS A 243 20.57 -26.92 5.03
C LYS A 243 21.37 -25.74 4.49
N GLU A 244 22.62 -25.96 4.15
CA GLU A 244 23.48 -24.94 3.51
C GLU A 244 22.86 -24.43 2.19
N SER A 245 22.23 -25.33 1.44
CA SER A 245 21.53 -24.98 0.20
C SER A 245 20.41 -23.94 0.38
N SER A 246 19.78 -23.87 1.57
CA SER A 246 18.78 -22.85 1.88
C SER A 246 19.40 -21.45 1.95
N TYR A 247 20.56 -21.33 2.57
CA TYR A 247 21.30 -20.07 2.64
C TYR A 247 21.82 -19.64 1.27
N GLN A 248 22.32 -20.59 0.48
CA GLN A 248 22.73 -20.31 -0.88
C GLN A 248 21.57 -19.83 -1.75
N PHE A 249 20.39 -20.45 -1.62
CA PHE A 249 19.18 -20.03 -2.31
C PHE A 249 18.79 -18.59 -1.92
N LEU A 250 18.75 -18.29 -0.61
CA LEU A 250 18.43 -16.92 -0.15
C LEU A 250 19.46 -15.91 -0.66
N ALA A 251 20.76 -16.24 -0.58
CA ALA A 251 21.81 -15.34 -1.07
C ALA A 251 21.64 -15.03 -2.57
N ASP A 252 21.38 -16.04 -3.39
CA ASP A 252 21.20 -15.90 -4.82
C ASP A 252 19.93 -15.10 -5.19
N VAL A 253 18.80 -15.40 -4.53
CA VAL A 253 17.54 -14.70 -4.77
C VAL A 253 17.65 -13.23 -4.34
N LEU A 254 18.21 -12.99 -3.15
CA LEU A 254 18.39 -11.64 -2.63
C LEU A 254 19.42 -10.84 -3.43
N GLU A 255 20.43 -11.49 -4.02
CA GLU A 255 21.38 -10.83 -4.90
C GLU A 255 20.71 -10.28 -6.17
N GLU A 256 19.90 -11.10 -6.87
CA GLU A 256 19.15 -10.64 -8.04
C GLU A 256 18.12 -9.57 -7.65
N THR A 257 17.44 -9.73 -6.51
CA THR A 257 16.47 -8.75 -6.00
C THR A 257 17.14 -7.40 -5.71
N VAL A 258 18.27 -7.39 -5.02
CA VAL A 258 19.02 -6.16 -4.71
C VAL A 258 19.53 -5.46 -5.96
N ALA A 259 19.97 -6.22 -6.96
CA ALA A 259 20.40 -5.66 -8.24
C ALA A 259 19.25 -5.01 -9.02
N LEU A 260 18.03 -5.51 -8.84
CA LEU A 260 16.84 -5.04 -9.54
C LEU A 260 16.18 -3.84 -8.84
N PHE A 261 16.09 -3.85 -7.50
CA PHE A 261 15.39 -2.84 -6.72
C PHE A 261 16.37 -1.83 -6.09
N PRO A 262 16.30 -0.54 -6.47
CA PRO A 262 17.18 0.49 -5.93
C PRO A 262 16.89 0.85 -4.46
N SER A 263 15.72 0.46 -3.93
CA SER A 263 15.35 0.71 -2.54
C SER A 263 16.46 0.32 -1.57
N LYS A 264 16.69 1.13 -0.55
CA LYS A 264 17.57 0.75 0.56
C LYS A 264 16.95 -0.30 1.48
N TYR A 265 15.66 -0.57 1.31
CA TYR A 265 14.91 -1.54 2.09
C TYR A 265 14.62 -2.79 1.28
N ILE A 266 14.71 -3.94 1.93
CA ILE A 266 14.24 -5.23 1.45
C ILE A 266 13.35 -5.80 2.55
N ASN A 267 12.09 -6.10 2.24
CA ASN A 267 11.21 -6.77 3.17
C ASN A 267 11.41 -8.29 3.07
N ILE A 268 11.49 -8.95 4.21
CA ILE A 268 11.71 -10.40 4.33
C ILE A 268 10.51 -11.13 4.95
N GLY A 269 9.38 -10.41 5.17
CA GLY A 269 8.20 -10.94 5.85
C GLY A 269 8.50 -11.41 7.27
N GLY A 270 8.44 -12.71 7.49
CA GLY A 270 8.85 -13.34 8.76
C GLY A 270 7.71 -13.59 9.74
N ASP A 271 6.47 -13.40 9.30
CA ASP A 271 5.26 -13.65 10.08
C ASP A 271 4.84 -15.13 10.05
N GLU A 272 3.96 -15.47 10.98
CA GLU A 272 3.17 -16.71 11.06
C GLU A 272 3.96 -18.03 10.91
N ALA A 273 5.25 -18.06 11.22
CA ALA A 273 6.06 -19.26 11.11
C ALA A 273 5.64 -20.37 12.11
N VAL A 274 5.28 -21.54 11.58
CA VAL A 274 4.90 -22.73 12.35
C VAL A 274 6.10 -23.67 12.48
N TYR A 275 6.70 -23.76 13.67
CA TYR A 275 8.03 -24.38 13.87
C TYR A 275 8.04 -25.90 13.99
N ASP A 276 6.93 -26.60 13.86
CA ASP A 276 6.82 -28.05 14.05
C ASP A 276 7.88 -28.81 13.22
N ARG A 277 8.02 -28.44 11.93
CA ARG A 277 9.00 -29.06 11.03
C ARG A 277 10.44 -28.84 11.47
N TRP A 278 10.75 -27.66 12.02
CA TRP A 278 12.08 -27.39 12.55
C TRP A 278 12.35 -28.17 13.83
N GLN A 279 11.33 -28.37 14.68
CA GLN A 279 11.44 -29.15 15.90
C GLN A 279 11.74 -30.63 15.60
N GLU A 280 11.12 -31.18 14.56
CA GLU A 280 11.30 -32.57 14.12
C GLU A 280 12.57 -32.78 13.27
N CYS A 281 13.12 -31.73 12.66
CA CYS A 281 14.24 -31.84 11.72
C CYS A 281 15.59 -31.96 12.41
N PRO A 282 16.32 -33.11 12.28
CA PRO A 282 17.63 -33.27 12.91
C PRO A 282 18.66 -32.21 12.52
N LYS A 283 18.57 -31.70 11.25
CA LYS A 283 19.50 -30.67 10.76
C LYS A 283 19.21 -29.31 11.41
N CYS A 284 17.93 -28.91 11.54
CA CYS A 284 17.54 -27.68 12.25
C CYS A 284 17.92 -27.77 13.73
N GLN A 285 17.69 -28.91 14.38
CA GLN A 285 18.07 -29.16 15.78
C GLN A 285 19.60 -29.16 15.95
N ALA A 286 20.38 -29.54 14.94
CA ALA A 286 21.83 -29.43 14.99
C ALA A 286 22.29 -27.95 14.97
N VAL A 287 21.65 -27.08 14.18
CA VAL A 287 21.89 -25.63 14.20
C VAL A 287 21.53 -25.06 15.57
N LEU A 288 20.36 -25.39 16.12
CA LEU A 288 19.91 -24.92 17.42
C LEU A 288 20.97 -25.20 18.51
N ARG A 289 21.50 -26.43 18.54
CA ARG A 289 22.56 -26.82 19.51
C ARG A 289 23.90 -26.13 19.23
N ARG A 290 24.31 -26.04 17.97
CA ARG A 290 25.56 -25.41 17.55
C ARG A 290 25.62 -23.93 17.94
N GLU A 291 24.50 -23.22 17.74
CA GLU A 291 24.40 -21.79 18.04
C GLU A 291 24.02 -21.50 19.51
N GLY A 292 23.83 -22.55 20.36
CA GLY A 292 23.46 -22.38 21.75
C GLY A 292 22.08 -21.74 21.97
N LEU A 293 21.15 -21.94 21.02
CA LEU A 293 19.79 -21.40 21.10
C LEU A 293 18.91 -22.28 22.01
N GLU A 294 17.98 -21.64 22.73
CA GLU A 294 17.16 -22.35 23.73
C GLU A 294 15.87 -22.94 23.13
N LYS A 295 15.23 -22.20 22.24
CA LYS A 295 13.92 -22.54 21.67
C LYS A 295 14.00 -22.69 20.16
N THR A 296 13.19 -23.57 19.59
CA THR A 296 13.10 -23.74 18.12
C THR A 296 12.73 -22.42 17.41
N SER A 297 11.91 -21.56 18.03
CA SER A 297 11.59 -20.22 17.50
C SER A 297 12.81 -19.31 17.37
N ASP A 298 13.86 -19.50 18.17
CA ASP A 298 15.08 -18.67 18.13
C ASP A 298 15.87 -18.89 16.82
N LEU A 299 15.63 -20.02 16.14
CA LEU A 299 16.17 -20.27 14.80
C LEU A 299 15.71 -19.23 13.78
N GLN A 300 14.53 -18.62 13.96
CA GLN A 300 14.08 -17.52 13.10
C GLN A 300 14.93 -16.27 13.33
N GLY A 301 15.20 -15.89 14.58
CA GLY A 301 16.10 -14.78 14.89
C GLY A 301 17.53 -15.03 14.37
N TYR A 302 18.02 -16.26 14.45
CA TYR A 302 19.29 -16.65 13.85
C TYR A 302 19.28 -16.44 12.32
N LEU A 303 18.25 -16.94 11.61
CA LEU A 303 18.11 -16.75 10.17
C LEU A 303 18.01 -15.27 9.81
N THR A 304 17.20 -14.51 10.56
CA THR A 304 17.06 -13.05 10.39
C THR A 304 18.41 -12.35 10.52
N ASN A 305 19.24 -12.72 11.51
CA ASN A 305 20.59 -12.18 11.66
C ASN A 305 21.51 -12.50 10.48
N VAL A 306 21.48 -13.73 9.99
CA VAL A 306 22.27 -14.12 8.81
C VAL A 306 21.92 -13.23 7.61
N VAL A 307 20.63 -13.08 7.33
CA VAL A 307 20.17 -12.26 6.19
C VAL A 307 20.40 -10.76 6.42
N ALA A 308 20.19 -10.28 7.64
CA ALA A 308 20.48 -8.87 7.98
C ALA A 308 21.94 -8.51 7.73
N ASN A 309 22.88 -9.42 8.06
CA ASN A 309 24.29 -9.23 7.78
C ASN A 309 24.58 -9.23 6.26
N MET A 310 24.01 -10.19 5.50
CA MET A 310 24.15 -10.23 4.04
C MET A 310 23.65 -8.92 3.40
N MET A 311 22.51 -8.41 3.86
CA MET A 311 21.92 -7.17 3.32
C MET A 311 22.72 -5.93 3.72
N LYS A 312 23.25 -5.89 4.93
CA LYS A 312 24.13 -4.80 5.37
C LYS A 312 25.38 -4.68 4.50
N GLU A 313 26.02 -5.78 4.12
CA GLU A 313 27.16 -5.79 3.20
C GLU A 313 26.81 -5.20 1.82
N LYS A 314 25.55 -5.31 1.41
CA LYS A 314 25.01 -4.71 0.18
C LYS A 314 24.46 -3.29 0.39
N GLY A 315 24.63 -2.70 1.57
CA GLY A 315 24.12 -1.37 1.92
C GLY A 315 22.60 -1.29 2.08
N LYS A 316 21.94 -2.44 2.31
CA LYS A 316 20.49 -2.53 2.49
C LYS A 316 20.13 -2.73 3.97
N THR A 317 18.91 -2.34 4.32
CA THR A 317 18.29 -2.56 5.63
C THR A 317 17.09 -3.48 5.44
N ILE A 318 16.99 -4.53 6.22
CA ILE A 318 15.83 -5.40 6.17
C ILE A 318 14.64 -4.77 6.88
N VAL A 319 13.47 -4.99 6.32
CA VAL A 319 12.16 -4.78 6.92
C VAL A 319 11.55 -6.16 7.14
N GLY A 320 10.64 -6.31 8.08
CA GLY A 320 9.83 -7.52 8.24
C GLY A 320 8.71 -7.26 9.23
N TRP A 321 7.78 -8.19 9.31
CA TRP A 321 6.74 -8.14 10.32
C TRP A 321 7.34 -8.26 11.72
N GLU A 322 6.65 -7.82 12.75
CA GLU A 322 7.21 -7.67 14.10
C GLU A 322 7.81 -8.95 14.68
N GLU A 323 7.41 -10.13 14.19
CA GLU A 323 7.94 -11.42 14.60
C GLU A 323 9.45 -11.53 14.37
N ILE A 324 10.01 -10.81 13.41
CA ILE A 324 11.47 -10.83 13.17
C ILE A 324 12.27 -10.33 14.38
N ILE A 325 11.67 -9.50 15.25
CA ILE A 325 12.31 -9.01 16.48
C ILE A 325 11.78 -9.67 17.75
N GLN A 326 10.72 -10.48 17.66
CA GLN A 326 10.11 -11.18 18.77
C GLN A 326 10.63 -12.63 18.91
N ARG A 327 11.23 -13.19 17.86
CA ARG A 327 11.63 -14.60 17.77
C ARG A 327 13.15 -14.75 17.81
N GLY A 328 13.75 -14.30 18.91
CA GLY A 328 15.19 -14.30 19.11
C GLY A 328 15.83 -12.92 18.94
N ALA A 329 17.07 -12.77 19.41
CA ALA A 329 17.78 -11.50 19.35
C ALA A 329 18.27 -11.21 17.92
N VAL A 330 17.98 -10.00 17.42
CA VAL A 330 18.50 -9.49 16.15
C VAL A 330 19.53 -8.41 16.44
N SER A 331 20.77 -8.65 16.04
CA SER A 331 21.93 -7.80 16.38
C SER A 331 22.07 -6.57 15.47
N GLN A 332 21.52 -6.61 14.26
CA GLN A 332 21.57 -5.49 13.33
C GLN A 332 20.31 -4.63 13.44
N PRO A 333 20.42 -3.30 13.27
CA PRO A 333 19.25 -2.44 13.17
C PRO A 333 18.35 -2.88 11.99
N VAL A 334 17.09 -3.18 12.30
CA VAL A 334 16.07 -3.56 11.32
C VAL A 334 14.85 -2.64 11.44
N VAL A 335 13.90 -2.78 10.55
CA VAL A 335 12.60 -2.09 10.60
C VAL A 335 11.52 -3.14 10.80
N ALA A 336 10.77 -3.03 11.90
CA ALA A 336 9.63 -3.91 12.20
C ALA A 336 8.32 -3.25 11.75
N ALA A 337 7.55 -3.93 10.90
CA ALA A 337 6.17 -3.56 10.60
C ALA A 337 5.25 -4.14 11.69
N ILE A 338 4.65 -3.26 12.47
CA ILE A 338 3.86 -3.61 13.65
C ILE A 338 2.41 -3.81 13.23
N TRP A 339 1.94 -5.05 13.22
CA TRP A 339 0.61 -5.39 12.73
C TRP A 339 -0.38 -5.89 13.80
N HIS A 340 0.11 -6.47 14.91
CA HIS A 340 -0.76 -6.91 16.01
C HIS A 340 -1.13 -5.76 16.95
N ASN A 341 -0.16 -5.26 17.69
CA ASN A 341 -0.39 -4.27 18.72
C ASN A 341 0.59 -3.10 18.59
N VAL A 342 0.06 -1.91 18.44
CA VAL A 342 0.87 -0.69 18.31
C VAL A 342 1.83 -0.50 19.50
N ALA A 343 1.48 -1.03 20.70
CA ALA A 343 2.35 -1.01 21.87
C ALA A 343 3.68 -1.78 21.65
N ASP A 344 3.75 -2.72 20.71
CA ASP A 344 4.98 -3.46 20.38
C ASP A 344 6.04 -2.56 19.71
N THR A 345 5.64 -1.36 19.27
CA THR A 345 6.57 -0.30 18.89
C THR A 345 7.54 0.06 20.00
N ILE A 346 7.12 -0.03 21.27
CA ILE A 346 7.96 0.21 22.44
C ILE A 346 9.06 -0.85 22.52
N GLN A 347 8.73 -2.12 22.24
CA GLN A 347 9.71 -3.19 22.19
C GLN A 347 10.75 -2.94 21.08
N ALA A 348 10.31 -2.56 19.88
CA ALA A 348 11.21 -2.19 18.79
C ALA A 348 12.19 -1.07 19.19
N ALA A 349 11.67 -0.03 19.89
CA ALA A 349 12.50 1.06 20.40
C ALA A 349 13.54 0.61 21.40
N TRP A 350 13.16 -0.24 22.35
CA TRP A 350 14.08 -0.75 23.39
C TRP A 350 15.18 -1.64 22.81
N LEU A 351 14.87 -2.36 21.73
CA LEU A 351 15.83 -3.19 21.01
C LEU A 351 16.69 -2.42 20.00
N GLY A 352 16.49 -1.10 19.87
CA GLY A 352 17.25 -0.25 18.95
C GLY A 352 16.82 -0.35 17.49
N HIS A 353 15.62 -0.89 17.22
CA HIS A 353 15.05 -1.02 15.89
C HIS A 353 14.14 0.15 15.53
N LYS A 354 13.79 0.28 14.25
CA LYS A 354 12.76 1.20 13.77
C LYS A 354 11.43 0.45 13.58
N ALA A 355 10.33 1.20 13.52
CA ALA A 355 9.00 0.63 13.36
C ALA A 355 8.19 1.36 12.28
N ILE A 356 7.32 0.60 11.62
CA ILE A 356 6.25 1.09 10.74
C ILE A 356 4.94 0.65 11.40
N LEU A 357 3.99 1.58 11.55
CA LEU A 357 2.69 1.27 12.12
C LEU A 357 1.75 0.73 11.03
N SER A 358 1.42 -0.56 11.14
CA SER A 358 0.51 -1.27 10.21
C SER A 358 -0.54 -2.09 10.96
N PRO A 359 -1.15 -1.60 12.08
CA PRO A 359 -1.99 -2.44 12.93
C PRO A 359 -3.21 -2.94 12.17
N ALA A 360 -3.40 -4.26 12.17
CA ALA A 360 -4.50 -4.93 11.49
C ALA A 360 -5.87 -4.37 11.89
N THR A 361 -6.02 -3.94 13.14
CA THR A 361 -7.25 -3.36 13.68
C THR A 361 -7.67 -2.02 13.07
N HIS A 362 -6.79 -1.36 12.29
CA HIS A 362 -7.04 -0.01 11.75
C HIS A 362 -6.75 0.12 10.26
N VAL A 363 -5.72 -0.56 9.75
CA VAL A 363 -5.20 -0.27 8.39
C VAL A 363 -5.07 -1.50 7.50
N TYR A 364 -5.67 -2.64 7.87
CA TYR A 364 -5.87 -3.76 6.96
C TYR A 364 -7.12 -3.48 6.11
N LEU A 365 -6.87 -3.05 4.88
CA LEU A 365 -7.89 -2.55 3.96
C LEU A 365 -8.62 -3.68 3.18
N ASP A 366 -8.28 -4.91 3.45
CA ASP A 366 -8.98 -6.13 2.99
C ASP A 366 -10.19 -6.50 3.85
N PHE A 367 -10.41 -5.82 4.99
CA PHE A 367 -11.62 -5.94 5.78
C PHE A 367 -12.74 -5.04 5.24
N PRO A 368 -14.03 -5.44 5.41
CA PRO A 368 -15.15 -4.58 5.03
C PRO A 368 -15.21 -3.33 5.92
N GLU A 369 -15.83 -2.26 5.44
CA GLU A 369 -16.04 -1.05 6.25
C GLU A 369 -17.23 -1.17 7.20
N GLY A 370 -18.21 -2.04 6.88
CA GLY A 370 -19.44 -2.21 7.64
C GLY A 370 -19.94 -3.66 7.64
N ARG A 371 -21.11 -3.86 8.20
CA ARG A 371 -21.79 -5.16 8.27
C ARG A 371 -23.13 -5.16 7.52
N THR A 372 -23.36 -4.18 6.68
CA THR A 372 -24.60 -4.09 5.93
C THR A 372 -24.68 -5.21 4.87
N PRO A 373 -25.88 -5.70 4.52
CA PRO A 373 -26.04 -6.73 3.50
C PRO A 373 -25.49 -6.37 2.11
N GLY A 374 -25.24 -5.07 1.86
CA GLY A 374 -24.67 -4.59 0.61
C GLY A 374 -23.15 -4.54 0.59
N GLU A 375 -22.46 -4.84 1.72
CA GLU A 375 -21.01 -4.91 1.73
C GLU A 375 -20.51 -6.11 0.90
N VAL A 376 -19.37 -5.91 0.24
CA VAL A 376 -18.68 -7.00 -0.44
C VAL A 376 -18.16 -8.02 0.59
N LYS A 377 -18.09 -9.27 0.20
CA LYS A 377 -17.40 -10.28 1.01
C LYS A 377 -15.92 -9.91 1.11
N ALA A 378 -15.38 -9.97 2.31
CA ALA A 378 -14.01 -9.54 2.62
C ALA A 378 -13.51 -10.34 3.82
N ALA A 379 -12.29 -10.06 4.30
CA ALA A 379 -11.75 -10.72 5.49
C ALA A 379 -12.68 -10.54 6.71
N THR A 380 -12.84 -11.59 7.52
CA THR A 380 -13.83 -11.64 8.60
C THR A 380 -13.27 -12.05 9.96
N TRP A 381 -11.96 -12.33 10.06
CA TRP A 381 -11.34 -12.77 11.31
C TRP A 381 -11.20 -11.65 12.35
N MET A 382 -11.45 -10.39 11.96
CA MET A 382 -11.62 -9.24 12.85
C MET A 382 -12.91 -8.47 12.52
N PRO A 383 -13.33 -7.51 13.38
CA PRO A 383 -14.43 -6.60 13.09
C PRO A 383 -14.15 -5.72 11.86
N PRO A 384 -15.20 -5.23 11.19
CA PRO A 384 -15.08 -4.24 10.11
C PRO A 384 -14.27 -3.01 10.52
N ILE A 385 -13.56 -2.44 9.56
CA ILE A 385 -12.73 -1.26 9.74
C ILE A 385 -13.34 -0.11 8.94
N SER A 386 -14.13 0.74 9.61
CA SER A 386 -14.70 1.92 8.97
C SER A 386 -13.62 2.96 8.63
N LEU A 387 -13.95 3.89 7.73
CA LEU A 387 -13.08 5.02 7.42
C LEU A 387 -12.68 5.81 8.67
N GLU A 388 -13.63 6.05 9.60
CA GLU A 388 -13.36 6.72 10.86
C GLU A 388 -12.43 5.91 11.76
N LYS A 389 -12.63 4.60 11.85
CA LYS A 389 -11.74 3.69 12.58
C LYS A 389 -10.33 3.72 12.03
N CYS A 390 -10.17 3.69 10.70
CA CYS A 390 -8.87 3.83 10.05
C CYS A 390 -8.21 5.16 10.41
N TYR A 391 -8.95 6.27 10.31
CA TYR A 391 -8.46 7.61 10.66
C TYR A 391 -8.10 7.76 12.15
N SER A 392 -8.74 7.02 13.03
CA SER A 392 -8.52 7.08 14.49
C SER A 392 -7.27 6.34 14.96
N MET A 393 -6.48 5.75 14.06
CA MET A 393 -5.26 5.03 14.42
C MET A 393 -4.32 5.91 15.26
N PRO A 394 -3.89 5.46 16.46
CA PRO A 394 -2.98 6.22 17.31
C PRO A 394 -1.57 6.23 16.69
N THR A 395 -1.08 7.41 16.34
CA THR A 395 0.28 7.60 15.82
C THR A 395 1.14 8.47 16.72
N GLY A 396 0.51 9.41 17.43
CA GLY A 396 1.19 10.45 18.21
C GLY A 396 1.88 9.94 19.47
N GLU A 397 1.33 8.94 20.12
CA GLU A 397 1.87 8.36 21.36
C GLU A 397 3.24 7.69 21.12
N TYR A 398 3.49 7.18 19.94
CA TYR A 398 4.70 6.45 19.58
C TYR A 398 5.70 7.29 18.78
N ALA A 399 5.28 8.39 18.18
CA ALA A 399 6.17 9.30 17.44
C ALA A 399 7.24 9.92 18.35
N ALA A 400 6.91 10.15 19.62
CA ALA A 400 7.84 10.71 20.62
C ALA A 400 9.07 9.83 20.89
N THR A 401 9.05 8.54 20.53
CA THR A 401 10.20 7.63 20.71
C THR A 401 11.29 7.85 19.68
N GLY A 402 11.04 8.57 18.58
CA GLY A 402 11.92 8.69 17.42
C GLY A 402 12.13 7.36 16.66
N THR A 403 11.37 6.33 17.02
CA THR A 403 11.46 4.98 16.46
C THR A 403 10.57 4.81 15.25
N VAL A 404 9.38 5.45 15.25
CA VAL A 404 8.39 5.30 14.18
C VAL A 404 8.85 6.03 12.92
N LEU A 405 8.97 5.29 11.82
CA LEU A 405 9.20 5.84 10.48
C LEU A 405 7.91 6.38 9.85
N GLY A 406 6.77 5.82 10.21
CA GLY A 406 5.48 6.24 9.69
C GLY A 406 4.42 5.14 9.71
N VAL A 407 3.49 5.25 8.78
CA VAL A 407 2.27 4.43 8.71
C VAL A 407 2.18 3.70 7.38
N GLN A 408 1.52 2.53 7.40
CA GLN A 408 1.30 1.74 6.19
C GLN A 408 -0.06 1.06 6.24
N GLY A 409 -0.85 1.24 5.18
CA GLY A 409 -2.03 0.42 4.92
C GLY A 409 -1.63 -0.91 4.28
N CYS A 410 -2.42 -1.96 4.51
CA CYS A 410 -2.19 -3.26 3.92
C CYS A 410 -3.44 -3.72 3.18
N PHE A 411 -3.25 -4.24 1.97
CA PHE A 411 -4.31 -4.92 1.22
C PHE A 411 -3.86 -6.34 0.92
N TRP A 412 -4.43 -7.30 1.65
CA TRP A 412 -4.24 -8.71 1.43
C TRP A 412 -5.23 -9.23 0.40
N SER A 413 -4.76 -10.09 -0.50
CA SER A 413 -5.58 -10.65 -1.58
C SER A 413 -5.93 -12.12 -1.40
N ASP A 414 -5.71 -12.67 -0.21
CA ASP A 414 -5.98 -14.05 0.16
C ASP A 414 -7.45 -14.44 -0.03
N GLN A 415 -8.38 -13.49 0.10
CA GLN A 415 -9.81 -13.71 -0.14
C GLN A 415 -10.15 -14.02 -1.62
N PHE A 416 -9.24 -13.75 -2.55
CA PHE A 416 -9.44 -14.00 -3.99
C PHE A 416 -8.93 -15.35 -4.50
N ILE A 417 -8.11 -16.06 -3.73
CA ILE A 417 -7.46 -17.31 -4.15
C ILE A 417 -8.49 -18.35 -4.61
N HIS A 418 -9.72 -18.21 -4.15
CA HIS A 418 -10.76 -19.15 -4.46
C HIS A 418 -11.65 -18.57 -5.53
N GLY A 419 -11.61 -19.08 -6.73
CA GLY A 419 -12.56 -18.80 -7.80
C GLY A 419 -14.04 -18.74 -7.37
N THR A 420 -14.35 -19.18 -6.16
CA THR A 420 -15.63 -19.03 -5.48
C THR A 420 -15.97 -17.59 -5.12
N MET A 421 -15.04 -16.79 -4.58
CA MET A 421 -15.37 -15.40 -4.23
C MET A 421 -15.53 -14.51 -5.48
N LEU A 422 -14.68 -14.68 -6.49
CA LEU A 422 -14.85 -13.96 -7.76
C LEU A 422 -16.15 -14.32 -8.49
N GLN A 423 -16.68 -15.54 -8.30
CA GLN A 423 -17.97 -15.95 -8.86
C GLN A 423 -19.17 -15.41 -8.05
N GLU A 424 -19.01 -15.22 -6.75
CA GLU A 424 -20.05 -14.73 -5.85
C GLU A 424 -20.12 -13.19 -5.77
N ILE A 425 -19.02 -12.49 -6.06
CA ILE A 425 -19.02 -11.03 -6.25
C ILE A 425 -19.78 -10.77 -7.55
N ALA A 426 -21.04 -10.40 -7.44
CA ALA A 426 -22.04 -10.20 -8.49
C ALA A 426 -21.53 -9.59 -9.82
N PRO A 427 -22.27 -9.66 -10.92
CA PRO A 427 -21.82 -9.49 -12.30
C PRO A 427 -21.27 -8.09 -12.57
N LEU A 428 -20.11 -7.80 -12.05
CA LEU A 428 -19.32 -6.63 -12.37
C LEU A 428 -18.43 -7.00 -13.55
N ASN A 429 -18.33 -6.15 -14.52
CA ASN A 429 -17.56 -6.19 -15.77
C ASN A 429 -16.17 -6.88 -15.71
N GLU A 430 -15.41 -6.89 -16.77
CA GLU A 430 -14.18 -7.65 -16.99
C GLU A 430 -13.06 -7.43 -15.95
N ASN A 431 -13.05 -6.30 -15.20
CA ASN A 431 -12.02 -5.93 -14.20
C ASN A 431 -12.47 -6.15 -12.74
N ARG A 432 -13.15 -7.25 -12.44
CA ARG A 432 -13.79 -7.48 -11.13
C ARG A 432 -12.83 -7.46 -9.94
N SER A 433 -11.68 -8.10 -10.07
CA SER A 433 -10.69 -8.19 -9.00
C SER A 433 -10.03 -6.84 -8.70
N GLU A 434 -9.74 -6.07 -9.73
CA GLU A 434 -9.19 -4.72 -9.61
C GLU A 434 -10.20 -3.76 -8.95
N ASN A 435 -11.44 -3.76 -9.44
CA ASN A 435 -12.52 -2.96 -8.88
C ASN A 435 -12.80 -3.30 -7.42
N TYR A 436 -12.68 -4.58 -7.05
CA TYR A 436 -12.85 -5.01 -5.67
C TYR A 436 -11.69 -4.53 -4.78
N ALA A 437 -10.43 -4.65 -5.24
CA ALA A 437 -9.28 -4.15 -4.52
C ALA A 437 -9.39 -2.63 -4.29
N GLU A 438 -9.79 -1.89 -5.33
CA GLU A 438 -10.04 -0.46 -5.23
C GLU A 438 -11.19 -0.13 -4.26
N TYR A 439 -12.31 -0.84 -4.36
CA TYR A 439 -13.48 -0.65 -3.48
C TYR A 439 -13.11 -0.81 -1.99
N LEU A 440 -12.36 -1.83 -1.65
CA LEU A 440 -11.92 -2.06 -0.27
C LEU A 440 -10.85 -1.06 0.17
N THR A 441 -9.98 -0.63 -0.74
CA THR A 441 -8.91 0.31 -0.42
C THR A 441 -9.41 1.74 -0.28
N PHE A 442 -10.30 2.19 -1.17
CA PHE A 442 -10.78 3.57 -1.19
C PHE A 442 -12.19 3.70 -0.61
N PRO A 443 -12.44 4.70 0.24
CA PRO A 443 -11.59 5.88 0.51
C PRO A 443 -10.59 5.73 1.67
N ARG A 444 -10.48 4.58 2.34
CA ARG A 444 -9.66 4.41 3.56
C ARG A 444 -8.18 4.73 3.36
N LEU A 445 -7.63 4.49 2.16
CA LEU A 445 -6.24 4.86 1.86
C LEU A 445 -5.98 6.36 2.00
N LEU A 446 -7.00 7.22 1.81
CA LEU A 446 -6.88 8.65 2.04
C LEU A 446 -6.69 8.97 3.54
N ALA A 447 -7.29 8.18 4.42
CA ALA A 447 -7.04 8.29 5.86
C ALA A 447 -5.59 7.90 6.20
N VAL A 448 -5.08 6.80 5.65
CA VAL A 448 -3.67 6.40 5.83
C VAL A 448 -2.71 7.50 5.33
N ALA A 449 -3.01 8.09 4.17
CA ALA A 449 -2.22 9.20 3.63
C ALA A 449 -2.20 10.42 4.57
N GLU A 450 -3.35 10.81 5.13
CA GLU A 450 -3.45 11.90 6.11
C GLU A 450 -2.67 11.58 7.39
N LEU A 451 -2.77 10.35 7.89
CA LEU A 451 -2.02 9.91 9.08
C LEU A 451 -0.51 10.01 8.90
N GLY A 452 -0.01 9.76 7.70
CA GLY A 452 1.42 9.87 7.40
C GLY A 452 1.89 11.27 7.03
N TRP A 453 1.00 12.11 6.50
CA TRP A 453 1.36 13.46 6.05
C TRP A 453 1.17 14.52 7.11
N THR A 454 0.04 14.48 7.84
CA THR A 454 -0.40 15.56 8.70
C THR A 454 -0.04 15.29 10.16
N ARG A 455 0.59 16.26 10.81
CA ARG A 455 0.91 16.19 12.24
C ARG A 455 -0.33 15.91 13.08
N THR A 456 -0.18 15.10 14.11
CA THR A 456 -1.29 14.67 15.01
C THR A 456 -2.08 15.84 15.59
N ASP A 457 -1.39 16.93 15.99
CA ASP A 457 -2.01 18.13 16.56
C ASP A 457 -2.84 18.96 15.57
N ARG A 458 -2.77 18.65 14.27
CA ARG A 458 -3.53 19.30 13.20
C ARG A 458 -4.61 18.42 12.58
N ARG A 459 -4.75 17.19 13.03
CA ARG A 459 -5.76 16.26 12.51
C ARG A 459 -7.11 16.50 13.15
N SER A 460 -8.16 16.43 12.34
CA SER A 460 -9.54 16.59 12.79
C SER A 460 -10.44 15.70 11.92
N TRP A 461 -11.10 14.73 12.53
CA TRP A 461 -12.04 13.86 11.81
C TRP A 461 -13.15 14.64 11.10
N PRO A 462 -13.84 15.60 11.73
CA PRO A 462 -14.86 16.40 11.04
C PRO A 462 -14.32 17.15 9.83
N ASP A 463 -13.12 17.73 9.93
CA ASP A 463 -12.47 18.44 8.82
C ASP A 463 -12.07 17.46 7.71
N PHE A 464 -11.41 16.35 8.03
CA PHE A 464 -11.04 15.31 7.07
C PHE A 464 -12.26 14.78 6.32
N ARG A 465 -13.35 14.45 7.03
CA ARG A 465 -14.59 13.97 6.44
C ARG A 465 -15.21 14.99 5.47
N ASN A 466 -15.10 16.28 5.76
CA ASN A 466 -15.57 17.32 4.86
C ASN A 466 -14.69 17.44 3.62
N ARG A 467 -13.37 17.41 3.78
CA ARG A 467 -12.41 17.49 2.66
C ARG A 467 -12.50 16.29 1.72
N ILE A 468 -12.63 15.09 2.26
CA ILE A 468 -12.68 13.85 1.46
C ILE A 468 -13.86 13.84 0.49
N SER A 469 -14.97 14.50 0.82
CA SER A 469 -16.14 14.60 -0.04
C SER A 469 -15.82 15.19 -1.42
N THR A 470 -14.82 16.07 -1.51
CA THR A 470 -14.38 16.69 -2.76
C THR A 470 -13.47 15.79 -3.59
N HIS A 471 -12.95 14.70 -2.99
CA HIS A 471 -12.05 13.78 -3.67
C HIS A 471 -12.76 12.68 -4.46
N PHE A 472 -14.02 12.38 -4.16
CA PHE A 472 -14.77 11.36 -4.91
C PHE A 472 -14.88 11.69 -6.40
N ALA A 473 -15.14 12.94 -6.76
CA ALA A 473 -15.15 13.37 -8.16
C ALA A 473 -13.77 13.18 -8.85
N ARG A 474 -12.66 13.30 -8.10
CA ARG A 474 -11.32 13.04 -8.62
C ARG A 474 -11.08 11.56 -8.84
N LEU A 475 -11.58 10.71 -7.92
CA LEU A 475 -11.54 9.26 -8.04
C LEU A 475 -12.35 8.79 -9.26
N ASP A 476 -13.54 9.39 -9.50
CA ASP A 476 -14.37 9.13 -10.68
C ASP A 476 -13.59 9.42 -11.97
N HIS A 477 -12.95 10.59 -12.08
CA HIS A 477 -12.15 10.95 -13.24
C HIS A 477 -10.90 10.08 -13.43
N LYS A 478 -10.41 9.46 -12.37
CA LYS A 478 -9.32 8.46 -12.43
C LYS A 478 -9.82 7.07 -12.77
N GLY A 479 -11.13 6.85 -12.85
CA GLY A 479 -11.73 5.53 -13.04
C GLY A 479 -11.42 4.57 -11.90
N CYS A 480 -11.37 5.09 -10.66
CA CYS A 480 -11.17 4.31 -9.46
C CYS A 480 -12.51 3.91 -8.88
N THR A 481 -12.69 2.64 -8.63
CA THR A 481 -13.82 2.13 -7.87
C THR A 481 -13.60 2.39 -6.38
N TYR A 482 -14.57 2.95 -5.70
CA TYR A 482 -14.47 3.22 -4.27
C TYR A 482 -15.78 2.91 -3.55
N ARG A 483 -15.70 2.62 -2.28
CA ARG A 483 -16.88 2.49 -1.44
C ARG A 483 -17.52 3.86 -1.21
N VAL A 484 -18.79 3.98 -1.58
CA VAL A 484 -19.57 5.18 -1.28
C VAL A 484 -19.94 5.16 0.21
N PRO A 485 -19.51 6.16 1.01
CA PRO A 485 -19.86 6.19 2.43
C PRO A 485 -21.37 6.35 2.64
N GLU A 486 -21.87 5.84 3.78
CA GLU A 486 -23.25 5.98 4.15
C GLU A 486 -23.70 7.44 4.22
N PRO A 487 -25.01 7.72 4.02
CA PRO A 487 -25.57 9.05 4.22
C PRO A 487 -25.30 9.55 5.65
N ARG A 488 -25.14 10.86 5.79
CA ARG A 488 -24.96 11.49 7.08
C ARG A 488 -26.31 11.86 7.67
N ILE A 489 -26.52 11.56 8.94
CA ILE A 489 -27.60 12.15 9.73
C ILE A 489 -27.16 13.57 10.08
N VAL A 490 -27.84 14.59 9.54
CA VAL A 490 -27.53 16.01 9.76
C VAL A 490 -28.44 16.66 10.80
N ALA A 491 -29.62 16.07 11.04
CA ALA A 491 -30.50 16.42 12.14
C ALA A 491 -31.34 15.22 12.57
N GLU A 492 -31.67 15.18 13.87
CA GLU A 492 -32.54 14.20 14.49
C GLU A 492 -33.51 14.98 15.38
N GLU A 493 -34.83 14.76 15.18
CA GLU A 493 -35.88 15.45 15.90
C GLU A 493 -36.87 14.43 16.42
N GLU A 494 -37.24 14.53 17.68
CA GLU A 494 -38.35 13.74 18.24
C GLU A 494 -39.67 14.51 18.09
N ILE A 495 -40.66 13.91 17.41
CA ILE A 495 -41.99 14.48 17.15
C ILE A 495 -43.04 13.41 17.46
N ASP A 496 -43.88 13.68 18.42
CA ASP A 496 -45.00 12.77 18.82
C ASP A 496 -44.55 11.34 19.14
N GLY A 497 -43.38 11.20 19.82
CA GLY A 497 -42.80 9.89 20.18
C GLY A 497 -42.17 9.11 18.99
N LYS A 498 -41.97 9.75 17.87
CA LYS A 498 -41.24 9.23 16.69
C LYS A 498 -40.00 10.08 16.46
N VAL A 499 -38.97 9.44 15.93
CA VAL A 499 -37.73 10.12 15.54
C VAL A 499 -37.77 10.44 14.05
N ARG A 500 -37.55 11.71 13.72
CA ARG A 500 -37.40 12.20 12.35
C ARG A 500 -35.94 12.43 12.03
N PHE A 501 -35.45 11.83 10.95
CA PHE A 501 -34.07 12.00 10.48
C PHE A 501 -34.01 12.93 9.27
N THR A 502 -33.09 13.88 9.31
CA THR A 502 -32.65 14.62 8.12
C THR A 502 -31.32 14.04 7.66
N LEU A 503 -31.28 13.58 6.40
CA LEU A 503 -30.12 12.93 5.82
C LEU A 503 -29.47 13.81 4.76
N ALA A 504 -28.14 13.73 4.65
CA ALA A 504 -27.39 14.32 3.54
C ALA A 504 -26.48 13.26 2.91
N PRO A 505 -26.30 13.28 1.57
CA PRO A 505 -25.37 12.37 0.92
C PRO A 505 -23.94 12.68 1.32
N SER A 506 -23.11 11.66 1.46
CA SER A 506 -21.68 11.80 1.72
C SER A 506 -20.87 12.11 0.47
N VAL A 507 -21.44 11.80 -0.70
CA VAL A 507 -20.87 12.08 -2.02
C VAL A 507 -21.81 13.01 -2.77
N GLN A 508 -21.29 14.06 -3.40
CA GLN A 508 -22.09 15.00 -4.16
C GLN A 508 -22.80 14.30 -5.32
N GLY A 509 -24.11 14.56 -5.46
CA GLY A 509 -24.93 13.96 -6.52
C GLY A 509 -25.40 12.53 -6.23
N ALA A 510 -25.01 11.92 -5.11
CA ALA A 510 -25.46 10.60 -4.74
C ALA A 510 -26.96 10.62 -4.34
N THR A 511 -27.69 9.57 -4.76
CA THR A 511 -29.09 9.35 -4.39
C THR A 511 -29.17 8.51 -3.13
N ILE A 512 -29.84 9.03 -2.10
CA ILE A 512 -30.11 8.29 -0.88
C ILE A 512 -31.41 7.48 -1.07
N ARG A 513 -31.37 6.20 -0.74
CA ARG A 513 -32.53 5.33 -0.68
C ARG A 513 -32.74 4.81 0.74
N TYR A 514 -33.99 4.61 1.15
CA TYR A 514 -34.30 4.19 2.50
C TYR A 514 -35.51 3.25 2.54
N THR A 515 -35.67 2.55 3.64
CA THR A 515 -36.81 1.74 4.04
C THR A 515 -37.19 2.08 5.49
N THR A 516 -38.45 1.84 5.86
CA THR A 516 -38.96 2.04 7.23
C THR A 516 -39.50 0.75 7.87
N ASP A 517 -39.37 -0.38 7.17
CA ASP A 517 -39.85 -1.69 7.59
C ASP A 517 -38.75 -2.62 8.10
N GLY A 518 -37.53 -2.10 8.27
CA GLY A 518 -36.34 -2.85 8.72
C GLY A 518 -35.68 -3.68 7.63
N THR A 519 -36.17 -3.63 6.38
CA THR A 519 -35.47 -4.25 5.25
C THR A 519 -34.31 -3.39 4.78
N TYR A 520 -33.31 -4.03 4.17
CA TYR A 520 -32.18 -3.30 3.60
C TYR A 520 -32.59 -2.56 2.32
N PRO A 521 -32.26 -1.25 2.14
CA PRO A 521 -32.58 -0.50 0.94
C PRO A 521 -31.91 -1.09 -0.30
N HIS A 522 -32.63 -1.13 -1.43
CA HIS A 522 -32.15 -1.61 -2.72
C HIS A 522 -32.50 -0.63 -3.85
N ALA A 523 -32.08 -0.92 -5.08
CA ALA A 523 -32.26 -0.01 -6.23
C ALA A 523 -33.69 0.47 -6.49
N HIS A 524 -34.71 -0.23 -5.98
CA HIS A 524 -36.12 0.13 -6.13
C HIS A 524 -36.75 0.68 -4.84
N SER A 525 -36.00 0.79 -3.74
CA SER A 525 -36.48 1.40 -2.49
C SER A 525 -36.75 2.90 -2.68
N ALA A 526 -37.53 3.47 -1.78
CA ALA A 526 -37.91 4.89 -1.82
C ALA A 526 -36.69 5.79 -1.87
N VAL A 527 -36.78 6.84 -2.69
CA VAL A 527 -35.75 7.89 -2.76
C VAL A 527 -36.00 8.90 -1.66
N TYR A 528 -34.99 9.22 -0.90
CA TYR A 528 -35.05 10.25 0.12
C TYR A 528 -35.11 11.64 -0.54
N ALA A 529 -36.22 12.35 -0.32
CA ALA A 529 -36.44 13.69 -0.82
C ALA A 529 -36.74 14.73 0.30
N ALA A 530 -37.10 14.25 1.50
CA ALA A 530 -37.44 15.07 2.65
C ALA A 530 -37.17 14.28 3.95
N PRO A 531 -37.06 14.94 5.13
CA PRO A 531 -36.86 14.28 6.41
C PRO A 531 -37.91 13.19 6.67
N VAL A 532 -37.45 12.02 7.13
CA VAL A 532 -38.26 10.80 7.36
C VAL A 532 -38.25 10.42 8.81
#